data_eda6074768e0e9332ba78c3781bb0780
#
_entry.id   eda6074768e0e9332ba78c3781bb0780
#
_cell.length_a   1.000
_cell.length_b   1.000
_cell.length_c   1.000
_cell.angle_alpha   90.00
_cell.angle_beta   90.00
_cell.angle_gamma   90.00
#
_symmetry.space_group_name_H-M   'P 1'
#
loop_
_entity.id
_entity.type
_entity.pdbx_description
1 polymer ?
#
loop_
_entity_poly.entity_id
_entity_poly.type
_entity_poly.pdbx_seq_one_letter_code
_entity_poly.pdbx_strand_id
1 'polypeptide(L)'
;MICPGIQQDARYHQLQRKLFCRNRLPVAYNAQAAAPGRWLTFLGDLLDAEDIPTLQEYLGYCLIPSTKGQRMMLIIGKGGEGKSRIGLVLKKLMGNAVSNGSIQKIETSRFARADLEHRLLMVDDDMDMNALPKTNYLKSIVTAEAKMDVERKGIQSYQSNLYARFLGFGNGALTSLYDHSDGFWRRQLILTTKERPTDREDEIGRAHV
;
A
#
# COMPACT_ATOMS: atom_id res chain seq x y z
N MET A 1 -14.39 5.65 1.84
CA MET A 1 -15.75 5.86 2.42
C MET A 1 -15.69 5.46 3.87
N ILE A 2 -15.61 6.41 4.81
CA ILE A 2 -15.70 6.16 6.25
C ILE A 2 -17.20 6.05 6.54
N CYS A 3 -17.64 4.99 7.22
CA CYS A 3 -19.06 4.76 7.51
C CYS A 3 -19.70 6.01 8.10
N PRO A 4 -20.74 6.60 7.49
CA PRO A 4 -21.32 7.87 7.92
C PRO A 4 -21.99 7.86 9.30
N GLY A 5 -22.23 6.69 9.88
CA GLY A 5 -22.94 6.52 11.16
C GLY A 5 -22.07 6.64 12.42
N ILE A 6 -20.75 6.72 12.29
CA ILE A 6 -19.83 6.71 13.46
C ILE A 6 -19.56 8.11 14.03
N GLN A 7 -19.92 9.16 13.31
CA GLN A 7 -19.53 10.54 13.63
C GLN A 7 -20.37 11.27 14.69
N GLN A 8 -21.55 10.76 15.07
CA GLN A 8 -22.47 11.50 15.93
C GLN A 8 -22.71 10.90 17.31
N ASP A 9 -22.08 9.76 17.65
CA ASP A 9 -22.31 9.13 18.95
C ASP A 9 -21.27 9.58 19.97
N ALA A 10 -21.71 10.30 21.02
CA ALA A 10 -20.87 10.69 22.16
C ALA A 10 -20.20 9.48 22.84
N ARG A 11 -20.73 8.27 22.68
CA ARG A 11 -20.12 7.02 23.13
C ARG A 11 -18.82 6.71 22.39
N TYR A 12 -18.67 7.15 21.14
CA TYR A 12 -17.45 6.92 20.36
C TYR A 12 -16.24 7.61 21.00
N HIS A 13 -16.39 8.83 21.49
CA HIS A 13 -15.31 9.54 22.20
C HIS A 13 -14.94 8.90 23.55
N GLN A 14 -15.90 8.31 24.25
CA GLN A 14 -15.64 7.54 25.48
C GLN A 14 -14.94 6.20 25.19
N LEU A 15 -15.30 5.52 24.10
CA LEU A 15 -14.67 4.28 23.67
C LEU A 15 -13.22 4.50 23.22
N GLN A 16 -12.90 5.62 22.57
CA GLN A 16 -11.53 5.94 22.14
C GLN A 16 -10.51 5.99 23.28
N ARG A 17 -10.90 6.41 24.46
CA ARG A 17 -10.03 6.42 25.65
C ARG A 17 -9.73 5.05 26.22
N LYS A 18 -10.55 4.03 25.89
CA LYS A 18 -10.42 2.65 26.37
C LYS A 18 -9.84 1.70 25.31
N LEU A 19 -9.76 2.12 24.05
CA LEU A 19 -9.25 1.30 22.96
C LEU A 19 -7.76 1.59 22.75
N PHE A 20 -6.94 0.58 23.03
CA PHE A 20 -5.54 0.59 22.63
C PHE A 20 -5.45 0.26 21.13
N CYS A 21 -5.13 1.25 20.29
CA CYS A 21 -4.93 1.06 18.87
C CYS A 21 -3.48 1.35 18.49
N ARG A 22 -2.80 0.35 17.92
CA ARG A 22 -1.42 0.50 17.43
C ARG A 22 -1.33 1.24 16.09
N ASN A 23 -2.42 1.24 15.33
CA ASN A 23 -2.51 1.85 13.99
C ASN A 23 -3.16 3.24 14.02
N ARG A 24 -2.82 4.05 15.02
CA ARG A 24 -3.29 5.42 15.08
C ARG A 24 -2.70 6.24 13.93
N LEU A 25 -3.57 6.90 13.17
CA LEU A 25 -3.13 7.84 12.14
C LEU A 25 -2.61 9.14 12.78
N PRO A 26 -1.48 9.69 12.31
CA PRO A 26 -0.90 10.93 12.84
C PRO A 26 -1.63 12.20 12.36
N VAL A 27 -2.75 12.05 11.69
CA VAL A 27 -3.56 13.13 11.13
C VAL A 27 -4.94 13.16 11.76
N ALA A 28 -5.47 14.36 11.99
CA ALA A 28 -6.84 14.52 12.45
C ALA A 28 -7.83 14.38 11.28
N TYR A 29 -8.91 13.65 11.52
CA TYR A 29 -10.00 13.59 10.56
C TYR A 29 -10.84 14.89 10.64
N ASN A 30 -11.07 15.52 9.49
CA ASN A 30 -11.95 16.68 9.35
C ASN A 30 -12.95 16.42 8.21
N ALA A 31 -14.22 16.21 8.58
CA ALA A 31 -15.30 15.97 7.60
C ALA A 31 -15.58 17.18 6.70
N GLN A 32 -15.19 18.39 7.14
CA GLN A 32 -15.38 19.64 6.42
C GLN A 32 -14.12 20.07 5.64
N ALA A 33 -13.10 19.21 5.57
CA ALA A 33 -11.90 19.52 4.82
C ALA A 33 -12.23 19.71 3.33
N ALA A 34 -11.66 20.75 2.73
CA ALA A 34 -11.77 20.98 1.30
C ALA A 34 -11.14 19.81 0.51
N ALA A 35 -11.63 19.60 -0.70
CA ALA A 35 -11.06 18.61 -1.60
C ALA A 35 -9.55 18.88 -1.82
N PRO A 36 -8.68 17.85 -1.79
CA PRO A 36 -7.24 18.01 -1.90
C PRO A 36 -6.81 18.28 -3.35
N GLY A 37 -7.03 19.52 -3.84
CA GLY A 37 -6.87 19.88 -5.24
C GLY A 37 -5.50 19.51 -5.82
N ARG A 38 -4.40 19.81 -5.12
CA ARG A 38 -3.04 19.44 -5.57
C ARG A 38 -2.84 17.93 -5.72
N TRP A 39 -3.42 17.15 -4.82
CA TRP A 39 -3.38 15.69 -4.90
C TRP A 39 -4.15 15.17 -6.10
N LEU A 40 -5.34 15.70 -6.35
CA LEU A 40 -6.18 15.30 -7.48
C LEU A 40 -5.53 15.70 -8.81
N THR A 41 -4.93 16.89 -8.90
CA THR A 41 -4.15 17.30 -10.08
C THR A 41 -2.99 16.35 -10.32
N PHE A 42 -2.20 16.05 -9.28
CA PHE A 42 -1.09 15.11 -9.38
C PHE A 42 -1.55 13.72 -9.84
N LEU A 43 -2.66 13.20 -9.32
CA LEU A 43 -3.21 11.92 -9.79
C LEU A 43 -3.66 11.99 -11.24
N GLY A 44 -4.29 13.08 -11.67
CA GLY A 44 -4.71 13.30 -13.05
C GLY A 44 -3.54 13.41 -14.04
N ASP A 45 -2.41 13.94 -13.59
CA ASP A 45 -1.16 13.98 -14.37
C ASP A 45 -0.51 12.58 -14.47
N LEU A 46 -0.69 11.74 -13.45
CA LEU A 46 -0.02 10.44 -13.33
C LEU A 46 -0.82 9.28 -13.94
N LEU A 47 -2.14 9.27 -13.79
CA LEU A 47 -3.02 8.14 -14.12
C LEU A 47 -4.15 8.58 -15.05
N ASP A 48 -4.69 7.63 -15.79
CA ASP A 48 -5.94 7.83 -16.52
C ASP A 48 -7.11 8.06 -15.55
N ALA A 49 -8.09 8.87 -16.00
CA ALA A 49 -9.19 9.31 -15.13
C ALA A 49 -10.00 8.12 -14.58
N GLU A 50 -10.12 7.04 -15.34
CA GLU A 50 -10.81 5.81 -14.96
C GLU A 50 -10.08 5.00 -13.89
N ASP A 51 -8.76 5.14 -13.75
CA ASP A 51 -7.92 4.44 -12.79
C ASP A 51 -7.87 5.13 -11.40
N ILE A 52 -8.13 6.44 -11.36
CA ILE A 52 -8.08 7.22 -10.12
C ILE A 52 -9.06 6.69 -9.06
N PRO A 53 -10.33 6.38 -9.37
CA PRO A 53 -11.24 5.78 -8.39
C PRO A 53 -10.73 4.46 -7.83
N THR A 54 -10.16 3.58 -8.67
CA THR A 54 -9.58 2.29 -8.25
C THR A 54 -8.44 2.50 -7.26
N LEU A 55 -7.54 3.46 -7.53
CA LEU A 55 -6.49 3.83 -6.59
C LEU A 55 -7.07 4.33 -5.26
N GLN A 56 -8.02 5.26 -5.30
CA GLN A 56 -8.62 5.84 -4.10
C GLN A 56 -9.33 4.81 -3.23
N GLU A 57 -10.08 3.89 -3.84
CA GLU A 57 -10.73 2.77 -3.15
C GLU A 57 -9.71 1.85 -2.49
N TYR A 58 -8.63 1.51 -3.20
CA TYR A 58 -7.56 0.70 -2.65
C TYR A 58 -6.86 1.38 -1.47
N LEU A 59 -6.57 2.68 -1.57
CA LEU A 59 -5.99 3.45 -0.47
C LEU A 59 -6.93 3.51 0.74
N GLY A 60 -8.23 3.68 0.51
CA GLY A 60 -9.27 3.58 1.55
C GLY A 60 -9.30 2.20 2.21
N TYR A 61 -9.20 1.14 1.41
CA TYR A 61 -9.11 -0.24 1.91
C TYR A 61 -7.87 -0.45 2.79
N CYS A 62 -6.75 0.20 2.49
CA CYS A 62 -5.54 0.13 3.32
C CYS A 62 -5.69 0.72 4.73
N LEU A 63 -6.72 1.52 5.00
CA LEU A 63 -6.98 2.07 6.34
C LEU A 63 -7.73 1.08 7.26
N ILE A 64 -8.22 -0.03 6.73
CA ILE A 64 -9.05 -1.00 7.46
C ILE A 64 -8.19 -2.24 7.79
N PRO A 65 -8.12 -2.71 9.04
CA PRO A 65 -7.38 -3.93 9.40
C PRO A 65 -8.16 -5.19 8.99
N SER A 66 -8.42 -5.35 7.70
CA SER A 66 -9.15 -6.46 7.11
C SER A 66 -8.55 -6.83 5.76
N THR A 67 -8.45 -8.09 5.46
CA THR A 67 -7.94 -8.63 4.19
C THR A 67 -9.05 -9.18 3.28
N LYS A 68 -10.33 -8.93 3.65
CA LYS A 68 -11.50 -9.45 2.90
C LYS A 68 -11.53 -9.07 1.42
N GLY A 69 -10.92 -7.93 1.04
CA GLY A 69 -10.80 -7.53 -0.36
C GLY A 69 -9.84 -8.41 -1.17
N GLN A 70 -8.92 -9.10 -0.49
CA GLN A 70 -7.95 -10.02 -1.09
C GLN A 70 -7.21 -9.42 -2.29
N ARG A 71 -6.78 -8.15 -2.17
CA ARG A 71 -6.12 -7.40 -3.24
C ARG A 71 -4.81 -6.80 -2.77
N MET A 72 -3.86 -6.77 -3.68
CA MET A 72 -2.66 -5.95 -3.66
C MET A 72 -2.67 -5.02 -4.86
N MET A 73 -1.89 -3.94 -4.83
CA MET A 73 -1.83 -2.99 -5.94
C MET A 73 -0.40 -2.87 -6.46
N LEU A 74 -0.29 -2.84 -7.76
CA LEU A 74 0.94 -2.55 -8.50
C LEU A 74 0.71 -1.33 -9.38
N ILE A 75 1.62 -0.36 -9.31
CA ILE A 75 1.62 0.81 -10.18
C ILE A 75 2.88 0.77 -11.03
N ILE A 76 2.69 0.64 -12.34
CA ILE A 76 3.73 0.35 -13.30
C ILE A 76 3.93 1.52 -14.24
N GLY A 77 5.17 1.83 -14.57
CA GLY A 77 5.52 2.87 -15.53
C GLY A 77 6.93 2.70 -16.07
N LYS A 78 7.37 3.64 -16.89
CA LYS A 78 8.70 3.61 -17.52
C LYS A 78 9.83 4.10 -16.60
N GLY A 79 9.48 4.85 -15.55
CA GLY A 79 10.42 5.51 -14.64
C GLY A 79 10.37 7.04 -14.75
N GLY A 80 10.54 7.73 -13.62
CA GLY A 80 10.57 9.19 -13.58
C GLY A 80 9.20 9.90 -13.55
N GLU A 81 8.07 9.19 -13.63
CA GLU A 81 6.72 9.78 -13.65
C GLU A 81 6.25 10.28 -12.26
N GLY A 82 6.93 9.86 -11.20
CA GLY A 82 6.59 10.30 -9.85
C GLY A 82 5.73 9.30 -9.04
N LYS A 83 5.61 8.04 -9.45
CA LYS A 83 4.86 6.97 -8.75
C LYS A 83 5.14 6.91 -7.25
N SER A 84 6.41 6.94 -6.86
CA SER A 84 6.85 6.86 -5.45
C SER A 84 6.33 8.01 -4.57
N ARG A 85 5.85 9.12 -5.16
CA ARG A 85 5.22 10.21 -4.41
C ARG A 85 3.93 9.75 -3.72
N ILE A 86 3.21 8.78 -4.30
CA ILE A 86 2.04 8.16 -3.65
C ILE A 86 2.48 7.51 -2.33
N GLY A 87 3.56 6.73 -2.34
CA GLY A 87 4.12 6.09 -1.13
C GLY A 87 4.50 7.11 -0.05
N LEU A 88 5.09 8.25 -0.43
CA LEU A 88 5.44 9.33 0.51
C LEU A 88 4.20 9.96 1.15
N VAL A 89 3.14 10.21 0.38
CA VAL A 89 1.86 10.74 0.91
C VAL A 89 1.25 9.74 1.90
N LEU A 90 1.22 8.45 1.54
CA LEU A 90 0.69 7.41 2.43
C LEU A 90 1.49 7.30 3.72
N LYS A 91 2.82 7.37 3.65
CA LYS A 91 3.68 7.37 4.84
C LYS A 91 3.39 8.55 5.76
N LYS A 92 3.14 9.74 5.21
CA LYS A 92 2.73 10.92 5.99
C LYS A 92 1.34 10.76 6.60
N LEU A 93 0.39 10.18 5.85
CA LEU A 93 -0.98 9.99 6.29
C LEU A 93 -1.11 8.90 7.35
N MET A 94 -0.41 7.78 7.18
CA MET A 94 -0.58 6.57 7.99
C MET A 94 0.51 6.38 9.05
N GLY A 95 1.63 7.09 8.95
CA GLY A 95 2.73 7.03 9.91
C GLY A 95 3.25 5.60 10.10
N ASN A 96 3.29 5.16 11.36
CA ASN A 96 3.80 3.83 11.72
C ASN A 96 2.96 2.65 11.21
N ALA A 97 1.76 2.89 10.66
CA ALA A 97 0.98 1.83 10.04
C ALA A 97 1.52 1.39 8.67
N VAL A 98 2.45 2.17 8.09
CA VAL A 98 3.16 1.83 6.85
C VAL A 98 4.55 1.31 7.15
N SER A 99 4.95 0.24 6.47
CA SER A 99 6.35 -0.20 6.37
C SER A 99 6.85 -0.04 4.93
N ASN A 100 8.14 0.23 4.78
CA ASN A 100 8.83 0.13 3.50
C ASN A 100 9.61 -1.18 3.46
N GLY A 101 9.63 -1.83 2.31
CA GLY A 101 10.38 -3.07 2.15
C GLY A 101 10.26 -3.62 0.74
N SER A 102 10.90 -4.75 0.47
CA SER A 102 10.79 -5.43 -0.81
C SER A 102 9.75 -6.55 -0.73
N ILE A 103 8.79 -6.54 -1.65
CA ILE A 103 7.80 -7.62 -1.81
C ILE A 103 8.51 -8.97 -2.05
N GLN A 104 9.62 -8.98 -2.77
CA GLN A 104 10.44 -10.16 -2.98
C GLN A 104 10.97 -10.75 -1.65
N LYS A 105 11.38 -9.91 -0.71
CA LYS A 105 11.86 -10.38 0.60
C LYS A 105 10.77 -11.03 1.44
N ILE A 106 9.49 -10.73 1.19
CA ILE A 106 8.37 -11.42 1.86
C ILE A 106 8.35 -12.90 1.52
N GLU A 107 8.68 -13.27 0.27
CA GLU A 107 8.77 -14.68 -0.14
C GLU A 107 10.00 -15.39 0.43
N THR A 108 11.13 -14.71 0.50
CA THR A 108 12.42 -15.34 0.78
C THR A 108 12.86 -15.26 2.25
N SER A 109 12.33 -14.30 3.02
CA SER A 109 12.77 -14.03 4.40
C SER A 109 11.62 -14.11 5.40
N ARG A 110 11.74 -15.06 6.35
CA ARG A 110 10.85 -15.16 7.50
C ARG A 110 10.86 -13.92 8.40
N PHE A 111 11.99 -13.25 8.50
CA PHE A 111 12.13 -12.01 9.28
C PHE A 111 11.40 -10.84 8.63
N ALA A 112 11.44 -10.74 7.30
CA ALA A 112 10.70 -9.70 6.58
C ALA A 112 9.18 -9.81 6.80
N ARG A 113 8.67 -11.05 6.93
CA ARG A 113 7.25 -11.27 7.27
C ARG A 113 6.91 -10.76 8.67
N ALA A 114 7.84 -10.88 9.63
CA ALA A 114 7.65 -10.36 10.99
C ALA A 114 7.52 -8.83 11.03
N ASP A 115 8.14 -8.12 10.10
CA ASP A 115 8.06 -6.65 10.01
C ASP A 115 6.68 -6.15 9.56
N LEU A 116 5.85 -7.05 9.01
CA LEU A 116 4.46 -6.73 8.64
C LEU A 116 3.50 -6.77 9.84
N GLU A 117 3.93 -7.32 10.98
CA GLU A 117 3.10 -7.38 12.16
C GLU A 117 2.71 -5.98 12.63
N HIS A 118 1.41 -5.78 12.86
CA HIS A 118 0.82 -4.48 13.21
C HIS A 118 0.96 -3.39 12.13
N ARG A 119 1.26 -3.76 10.87
CA ARG A 119 1.23 -2.84 9.74
C ARG A 119 -0.06 -3.00 8.97
N LEU A 120 -0.53 -1.90 8.40
CA LEU A 120 -1.69 -1.90 7.51
C LEU A 120 -1.28 -1.90 6.03
N LEU A 121 -0.11 -1.35 5.73
CA LEU A 121 0.41 -1.24 4.38
C LEU A 121 1.92 -1.46 4.36
N MET A 122 2.38 -2.20 3.36
CA MET A 122 3.77 -2.27 2.97
C MET A 122 3.93 -1.67 1.58
N VAL A 123 4.89 -0.75 1.45
CA VAL A 123 5.24 -0.10 0.19
C VAL A 123 6.59 -0.62 -0.29
N ASP A 124 6.63 -1.06 -1.54
CA ASP A 124 7.84 -1.40 -2.28
C ASP A 124 8.05 -0.34 -3.36
N ASP A 125 9.03 0.55 -3.15
CA ASP A 125 9.25 1.71 -4.02
C ASP A 125 9.98 1.39 -5.33
N ASP A 126 10.63 0.24 -5.39
CA ASP A 126 11.40 -0.20 -6.57
C ASP A 126 11.30 -1.71 -6.72
N MET A 127 10.07 -2.16 -6.99
CA MET A 127 9.78 -3.58 -7.14
C MET A 127 10.43 -4.12 -8.40
N ASP A 128 11.31 -5.12 -8.24
CA ASP A 128 11.83 -5.90 -9.35
C ASP A 128 10.75 -6.85 -9.86
N MET A 129 10.22 -6.53 -11.04
CA MET A 129 9.15 -7.30 -11.68
C MET A 129 9.60 -8.72 -12.07
N ASN A 130 10.92 -8.95 -12.26
CA ASN A 130 11.47 -10.25 -12.62
C ASN A 130 11.76 -11.17 -11.43
N ALA A 131 11.66 -10.66 -10.22
CA ALA A 131 12.22 -11.30 -9.03
C ALA A 131 11.21 -12.11 -8.19
N LEU A 132 10.00 -12.38 -8.69
CA LEU A 132 8.98 -13.16 -7.98
C LEU A 132 8.79 -14.57 -8.58
N PRO A 133 9.76 -15.50 -8.43
CA PRO A 133 9.60 -16.86 -8.91
C PRO A 133 8.59 -17.67 -8.10
N LYS A 134 8.27 -17.22 -6.89
CA LYS A 134 7.28 -17.82 -5.98
C LYS A 134 6.45 -16.71 -5.36
N THR A 135 5.16 -16.96 -5.13
CA THR A 135 4.21 -15.99 -4.56
C THR A 135 3.32 -16.61 -3.48
N ASN A 136 3.75 -17.71 -2.86
CA ASN A 136 2.92 -18.46 -1.93
C ASN A 136 2.65 -17.67 -0.64
N TYR A 137 3.68 -17.09 -0.04
CA TYR A 137 3.52 -16.27 1.17
C TYR A 137 2.75 -14.98 0.88
N LEU A 138 3.04 -14.34 -0.26
CA LEU A 138 2.33 -13.14 -0.69
C LEU A 138 0.83 -13.42 -0.87
N LYS A 139 0.48 -14.49 -1.57
CA LYS A 139 -0.91 -14.95 -1.73
C LYS A 139 -1.56 -15.20 -0.36
N SER A 140 -0.88 -15.90 0.54
CA SER A 140 -1.39 -16.21 1.88
C SER A 140 -1.62 -14.94 2.72
N ILE A 141 -0.73 -13.96 2.68
CA ILE A 141 -0.88 -12.70 3.41
C ILE A 141 -2.02 -11.86 2.82
N VAL A 142 -2.12 -11.77 1.51
CA VAL A 142 -3.18 -11.00 0.83
C VAL A 142 -4.56 -11.56 1.15
N THR A 143 -4.71 -12.87 1.32
CA THR A 143 -5.96 -13.50 1.75
C THR A 143 -6.16 -13.50 3.27
N ALA A 144 -5.09 -13.67 4.03
CA ALA A 144 -5.00 -13.73 5.50
C ALA A 144 -6.20 -14.41 6.20
N GLU A 145 -6.59 -15.57 5.68
CA GLU A 145 -7.66 -16.39 6.27
C GLU A 145 -7.20 -17.11 7.54
N ALA A 146 -5.89 -17.25 7.72
CA ALA A 146 -5.27 -17.95 8.84
C ALA A 146 -4.10 -17.15 9.42
N LYS A 147 -3.77 -17.47 10.68
CA LYS A 147 -2.55 -16.97 11.30
C LYS A 147 -1.33 -17.52 10.56
N MET A 148 -0.28 -16.74 10.55
CA MET A 148 1.02 -17.10 9.98
C MET A 148 2.09 -17.16 11.04
N ASP A 149 3.08 -18.02 10.83
CA ASP A 149 4.28 -18.06 11.66
C ASP A 149 5.08 -16.77 11.49
N VAL A 150 5.30 -16.10 12.61
CA VAL A 150 6.11 -14.89 12.71
C VAL A 150 7.36 -15.22 13.50
N GLU A 151 8.52 -14.90 12.98
CA GLU A 151 9.79 -15.15 13.61
C GLU A 151 10.63 -13.88 13.69
N ARG A 152 11.13 -13.57 14.87
CA ARG A 152 12.03 -12.46 15.15
C ARG A 152 13.36 -13.02 15.71
N LYS A 153 14.46 -12.30 15.44
CA LYS A 153 15.79 -12.70 15.90
C LYS A 153 15.79 -12.81 17.43
N GLY A 154 16.17 -13.97 17.97
CA GLY A 154 16.24 -14.21 19.40
C GLY A 154 14.89 -14.41 20.11
N ILE A 155 13.79 -14.52 19.39
CA ILE A 155 12.46 -14.77 19.94
C ILE A 155 11.90 -16.04 19.29
N GLN A 156 11.31 -16.91 20.11
CA GLN A 156 10.63 -18.11 19.61
C GLN A 156 9.51 -17.72 18.64
N SER A 157 9.35 -18.48 17.55
CA SER A 157 8.29 -18.25 16.59
C SER A 157 6.90 -18.37 17.23
N TYR A 158 5.97 -17.56 16.76
CA TYR A 158 4.59 -17.54 17.23
C TYR A 158 3.63 -17.25 16.07
N GLN A 159 2.34 -17.52 16.28
CA GLN A 159 1.29 -17.33 15.30
C GLN A 159 0.67 -15.95 15.42
N SER A 160 0.67 -15.16 14.34
CA SER A 160 0.05 -13.84 14.29
C SER A 160 -0.79 -13.64 13.02
N ASN A 161 -1.79 -12.77 13.11
CA ASN A 161 -2.52 -12.30 11.94
C ASN A 161 -1.78 -11.12 11.30
N LEU A 162 -1.54 -11.22 10.00
CA LEU A 162 -0.94 -10.14 9.22
C LEU A 162 -2.03 -9.48 8.36
N TYR A 163 -2.23 -8.18 8.55
CA TYR A 163 -3.24 -7.39 7.82
C TYR A 163 -2.63 -6.46 6.79
N ALA A 164 -1.31 -6.50 6.61
CA ALA A 164 -0.63 -5.62 5.67
C ALA A 164 -1.08 -5.87 4.23
N ARG A 165 -1.42 -4.80 3.51
CA ARG A 165 -1.59 -4.81 2.07
C ARG A 165 -0.28 -4.45 1.42
N PHE A 166 -0.18 -4.71 0.13
CA PHE A 166 1.02 -4.45 -0.64
C PHE A 166 0.75 -3.43 -1.73
N LEU A 167 1.58 -2.41 -1.77
CA LEU A 167 1.62 -1.43 -2.85
C LEU A 167 3.04 -1.45 -3.43
N GLY A 168 3.17 -1.96 -4.64
CA GLY A 168 4.45 -2.01 -5.35
C GLY A 168 4.51 -0.99 -6.48
N PHE A 169 5.66 -0.32 -6.61
CA PHE A 169 5.96 0.53 -7.75
C PHE A 169 7.03 -0.18 -8.60
N GLY A 170 6.69 -0.46 -9.85
CA GLY A 170 7.58 -1.17 -10.77
C GLY A 170 7.89 -0.35 -12.02
N ASN A 171 9.07 -0.61 -12.58
CA ASN A 171 9.48 -0.14 -13.88
C ASN A 171 9.51 -1.32 -14.85
N GLY A 172 8.85 -1.22 -16.00
CA GLY A 172 8.87 -2.27 -17.01
C GLY A 172 7.50 -2.86 -17.35
N ALA A 173 7.51 -3.94 -18.13
CA ALA A 173 6.29 -4.57 -18.61
C ALA A 173 5.75 -5.61 -17.63
N LEU A 174 4.43 -5.68 -17.52
CA LEU A 174 3.69 -6.72 -16.76
C LEU A 174 4.04 -8.16 -17.16
N THR A 175 4.51 -8.34 -18.38
CA THR A 175 4.89 -9.66 -18.93
C THR A 175 6.08 -10.30 -18.22
N SER A 176 6.80 -9.55 -17.41
CA SER A 176 7.95 -10.05 -16.66
C SER A 176 7.62 -10.68 -15.29
N LEU A 177 6.35 -10.65 -14.84
CA LEU A 177 5.97 -11.38 -13.64
C LEU A 177 5.98 -12.89 -13.89
N TYR A 178 6.83 -13.61 -13.16
CA TYR A 178 7.03 -15.06 -13.32
C TYR A 178 5.84 -15.93 -12.92
N ASP A 179 5.05 -15.51 -11.93
CA ASP A 179 3.88 -16.29 -11.50
C ASP A 179 2.63 -15.89 -12.30
N HIS A 180 2.33 -16.67 -13.32
CA HIS A 180 1.14 -16.53 -14.15
C HIS A 180 -0.06 -17.35 -13.64
N SER A 181 -0.02 -17.82 -12.37
CA SER A 181 -1.16 -18.55 -11.83
C SER A 181 -2.39 -17.65 -11.67
N ASP A 182 -3.58 -18.15 -12.02
CA ASP A 182 -4.85 -17.45 -11.84
C ASP A 182 -5.03 -16.96 -10.38
N GLY A 183 -4.50 -17.75 -9.42
CA GLY A 183 -4.51 -17.40 -8.01
C GLY A 183 -3.74 -16.13 -7.68
N PHE A 184 -2.67 -15.82 -8.39
CA PHE A 184 -1.90 -14.59 -8.20
C PHE A 184 -2.50 -13.43 -8.98
N TRP A 185 -2.85 -13.63 -10.25
CA TRP A 185 -3.43 -12.60 -11.10
C TRP A 185 -4.70 -11.97 -10.51
N ARG A 186 -5.65 -12.79 -10.07
CA ARG A 186 -6.92 -12.28 -9.51
C ARG A 186 -6.75 -11.44 -8.24
N ARG A 187 -5.58 -11.46 -7.60
CA ARG A 187 -5.29 -10.68 -6.39
C ARG A 187 -4.63 -9.35 -6.65
N GLN A 188 -4.31 -9.07 -7.89
CA GLN A 188 -3.63 -7.83 -8.29
C GLN A 188 -4.63 -6.80 -8.82
N LEU A 189 -4.43 -5.57 -8.43
CA LEU A 189 -4.94 -4.39 -9.11
C LEU A 189 -3.72 -3.74 -9.74
N ILE A 190 -3.74 -3.58 -11.04
CA ILE A 190 -2.60 -3.08 -11.79
C ILE A 190 -3.00 -1.78 -12.46
N LEU A 191 -2.28 -0.72 -12.15
CA LEU A 191 -2.44 0.58 -12.76
C LEU A 191 -1.18 0.92 -13.55
N THR A 192 -1.36 1.52 -14.71
CA THR A 192 -0.27 1.96 -15.56
C THR A 192 -0.21 3.48 -15.57
N THR A 193 0.97 4.05 -15.37
CA THR A 193 1.13 5.49 -15.40
C THR A 193 1.14 6.01 -16.84
N LYS A 194 0.66 7.24 -17.00
CA LYS A 194 0.86 8.02 -18.23
C LYS A 194 2.34 8.25 -18.46
N GLU A 195 2.71 8.41 -19.72
CA GLU A 195 4.05 8.87 -20.06
C GLU A 195 4.23 10.32 -19.58
N ARG A 196 5.39 10.59 -19.00
CA ARG A 196 5.74 11.96 -18.61
C ARG A 196 5.91 12.81 -19.86
N PRO A 197 5.25 13.97 -19.98
CA PRO A 197 5.53 14.93 -21.03
C PRO A 197 7.00 15.36 -21.00
N THR A 198 7.67 15.34 -22.13
CA THR A 198 9.10 15.66 -22.25
C THR A 198 9.45 17.11 -21.95
N ASP A 199 8.46 18.00 -22.02
CA ASP A 199 8.55 19.44 -21.74
C ASP A 199 8.45 19.82 -20.26
N ARG A 200 8.07 18.86 -19.39
CA ARG A 200 8.00 19.03 -17.92
C ARG A 200 9.21 18.49 -17.19
N GLU A 201 10.42 18.68 -17.70
CA GLU A 201 11.59 18.58 -16.85
C GLU A 201 11.65 19.81 -15.95
N ASP A 202 11.07 19.68 -14.75
CA ASP A 202 11.11 20.72 -13.74
C ASP A 202 12.57 21.08 -13.45
N GLU A 203 12.90 22.36 -13.57
CA GLU A 203 14.21 22.93 -13.20
C GLU A 203 14.64 22.58 -11.77
N ILE A 204 13.68 22.21 -10.90
CA ILE A 204 13.89 21.74 -9.51
C ILE A 204 14.63 20.38 -9.45
N GLY A 205 14.52 19.53 -10.47
CA GLY A 205 15.26 18.25 -10.54
C GLY A 205 16.75 18.43 -10.81
N ARG A 206 17.18 19.58 -11.35
CA ARG A 206 18.59 19.88 -11.66
C ARG A 206 19.36 20.54 -10.52
N ALA A 207 18.68 20.98 -9.47
CA ALA A 207 19.32 21.70 -8.36
C ALA A 207 19.90 20.79 -7.26
N HIS A 208 19.84 19.48 -7.39
CA HIS A 208 20.31 18.50 -6.40
C HIS A 208 21.21 17.41 -7.03
N VAL A 209 22.04 17.77 -7.97
CA VAL A 209 23.19 16.94 -8.42
C VAL A 209 24.48 17.64 -8.02
#